data_f03f82913092f0a3fe541626b14173ee
#
_entry.id   f03f82913092f0a3fe541626b14173ee
#
_cell.length_a   1.000
_cell.length_b   1.000
_cell.length_c   1.000
_cell.angle_alpha   90.00
_cell.angle_beta   90.00
_cell.angle_gamma   90.00
#
_symmetry.space_group_name_H-M   'P 1'
#
loop_
_entity.id
_entity.type
_entity.pdbx_description
1 polymer ?
#
loop_
_entity_poly.entity_id
_entity_poly.type
_entity_poly.pdbx_seq_one_letter_code
_entity_poly.pdbx_strand_id
1 'polypeptide(L)'
;MANINHKPSKFMLNLQHVLPAFADESKNIVNGLVEINANSINKYEFITESGQLKLDRVGYSSLAYPVAYGLIPQTWDQDNDMLDLLIANVTEPLIPGSLAELRVIGVMKFEDGGERDDKIITVLADDKRMDHIKSYTDLGEHWAKEVEHYFEFYKHLKKVGTCKPLGFFEADEAVKIIKECQERYEKEYAPKLD
;
A
#
# COMPACT_ATOMS: atom_id res chain seq x y z
N MET A 1 22.73 5.20 0.58
CA MET A 1 22.21 3.95 -0.01
C MET A 1 23.17 3.51 -1.10
N ALA A 2 23.57 2.24 -1.12
CA ALA A 2 24.42 1.74 -2.20
C ALA A 2 23.55 1.68 -3.47
N ASN A 3 23.97 2.39 -4.52
CA ASN A 3 23.39 2.25 -5.86
C ASN A 3 23.66 0.82 -6.34
N ILE A 4 22.71 -0.07 -6.12
CA ILE A 4 22.76 -1.41 -6.70
C ILE A 4 22.26 -1.28 -8.13
N ASN A 5 23.20 -1.04 -9.05
CA ASN A 5 22.95 -1.12 -10.50
C ASN A 5 22.72 -2.60 -10.88
N HIS A 6 21.60 -3.16 -10.50
CA HIS A 6 21.20 -4.49 -10.92
C HIS A 6 20.12 -4.35 -11.99
N LYS A 7 20.47 -4.64 -13.24
CA LYS A 7 19.46 -4.94 -14.24
C LYS A 7 18.75 -6.23 -13.80
N PRO A 8 17.41 -6.26 -13.80
CA PRO A 8 16.67 -7.48 -13.49
C PRO A 8 17.18 -8.60 -14.39
N SER A 9 17.68 -9.67 -13.79
CA SER A 9 18.02 -10.87 -14.56
C SER A 9 16.70 -11.50 -15.04
N LYS A 10 16.67 -12.04 -16.26
CA LYS A 10 15.51 -12.83 -16.77
C LYS A 10 15.16 -14.03 -15.89
N PHE A 11 15.94 -14.33 -14.87
CA PHE A 11 15.72 -15.34 -13.86
C PHE A 11 15.19 -14.78 -12.53
N MET A 12 15.08 -13.47 -12.38
CA MET A 12 14.47 -12.85 -11.21
C MET A 12 13.01 -12.55 -11.49
N LEU A 13 12.11 -13.24 -10.77
CA LEU A 13 10.69 -12.92 -10.77
C LEU A 13 10.46 -11.77 -9.78
N ASN A 14 10.30 -10.56 -10.29
CA ASN A 14 9.89 -9.42 -9.48
C ASN A 14 8.39 -9.18 -9.66
N LEU A 15 7.61 -9.59 -8.67
CA LEU A 15 6.15 -9.53 -8.73
C LEU A 15 5.61 -8.10 -8.87
N GLN A 16 6.36 -7.09 -8.42
CA GLN A 16 5.98 -5.68 -8.58
C GLN A 16 5.85 -5.27 -10.05
N HIS A 17 6.58 -5.93 -10.96
CA HIS A 17 6.64 -5.57 -12.38
C HIS A 17 5.95 -6.57 -13.31
N VAL A 18 5.58 -7.76 -12.82
CA VAL A 18 4.96 -8.80 -13.67
C VAL A 18 3.48 -9.02 -13.38
N LEU A 19 3.01 -8.62 -12.21
CA LEU A 19 1.59 -8.72 -11.87
C LEU A 19 0.86 -7.45 -12.32
N PRO A 20 -0.34 -7.55 -12.91
CA PRO A 20 -1.15 -6.38 -13.20
C PRO A 20 -1.67 -5.77 -11.88
N ALA A 21 -1.92 -4.46 -11.86
CA ALA A 21 -2.51 -3.80 -10.68
C ALA A 21 -3.89 -4.37 -10.33
N PHE A 22 -4.74 -4.59 -11.32
CA PHE A 22 -6.05 -5.22 -11.12
C PHE A 22 -6.02 -6.72 -11.40
N ALA A 23 -6.52 -7.52 -10.45
CA ALA A 23 -6.86 -8.93 -10.65
C ALA A 23 -8.21 -9.07 -11.38
N ASP A 24 -9.20 -8.22 -11.02
CA ASP A 24 -10.50 -8.09 -11.71
C ASP A 24 -10.96 -6.63 -11.65
N GLU A 25 -10.69 -5.87 -12.70
CA GLU A 25 -11.05 -4.45 -12.75
C GLU A 25 -12.56 -4.22 -12.68
N SER A 26 -13.37 -5.11 -13.26
CA SER A 26 -14.84 -4.98 -13.26
C SER A 26 -15.46 -5.06 -11.87
N LYS A 27 -14.74 -5.64 -10.91
CA LYS A 27 -15.14 -5.77 -9.50
C LYS A 27 -14.31 -4.90 -8.55
N ASN A 28 -13.44 -4.04 -9.07
CA ASN A 28 -12.47 -3.26 -8.29
C ASN A 28 -11.61 -4.14 -7.37
N ILE A 29 -11.17 -5.31 -7.87
CA ILE A 29 -10.25 -6.21 -7.18
C ILE A 29 -8.84 -5.95 -7.70
N VAL A 30 -7.93 -5.58 -6.80
CA VAL A 30 -6.52 -5.35 -7.10
C VAL A 30 -5.66 -6.51 -6.61
N ASN A 31 -4.50 -6.68 -7.21
CA ASN A 31 -3.42 -7.47 -6.66
C ASN A 31 -2.68 -6.64 -5.60
N GLY A 32 -2.42 -7.22 -4.45
CA GLY A 32 -1.63 -6.60 -3.40
C GLY A 32 -0.48 -7.48 -2.95
N LEU A 33 0.72 -6.92 -2.87
CA LEU A 33 1.86 -7.59 -2.26
C LEU A 33 1.95 -7.14 -0.81
N VAL A 34 1.85 -8.10 0.11
CA VAL A 34 1.83 -7.85 1.55
C VAL A 34 3.25 -7.55 2.04
N GLU A 35 3.42 -6.45 2.78
CA GLU A 35 4.70 -6.05 3.35
C GLU A 35 4.70 -6.14 4.87
N ILE A 36 3.64 -5.69 5.52
CA ILE A 36 3.58 -5.50 6.97
C ILE A 36 2.26 -6.03 7.51
N ASN A 37 2.32 -6.75 8.62
CA ASN A 37 1.13 -7.15 9.36
C ASN A 37 0.61 -6.06 10.29
N ALA A 38 -0.68 -6.10 10.58
CA ALA A 38 -1.24 -5.36 11.70
C ALA A 38 -0.49 -5.69 13.00
N ASN A 39 -0.39 -4.72 13.88
CA ASN A 39 0.34 -4.79 15.16
C ASN A 39 1.87 -4.91 15.04
N SER A 40 2.44 -4.79 13.85
CA SER A 40 3.89 -4.68 13.66
C SER A 40 4.37 -3.25 13.93
N ILE A 41 5.53 -3.11 14.55
CA ILE A 41 6.29 -1.85 14.62
C ILE A 41 7.41 -1.80 13.59
N ASN A 42 7.67 -2.92 12.90
CA ASN A 42 8.69 -2.99 11.87
C ASN A 42 8.08 -2.54 10.52
N LYS A 43 8.81 -1.68 9.80
CA LYS A 43 8.51 -1.38 8.40
C LYS A 43 9.35 -2.28 7.52
N TYR A 44 8.67 -3.05 6.68
CA TYR A 44 9.26 -3.80 5.58
C TYR A 44 8.85 -3.14 4.27
N GLU A 45 9.72 -3.18 3.28
CA GLU A 45 9.49 -2.65 1.94
C GLU A 45 10.06 -3.63 0.91
N PHE A 46 9.39 -3.79 -0.21
CA PHE A 46 10.00 -4.46 -1.36
C PHE A 46 11.03 -3.53 -2.01
N ILE A 47 12.21 -4.07 -2.28
CA ILE A 47 13.21 -3.38 -3.11
C ILE A 47 12.69 -3.40 -4.54
N THR A 48 12.40 -2.21 -5.08
CA THR A 48 11.74 -2.06 -6.38
C THR A 48 12.50 -2.74 -7.52
N GLU A 49 13.84 -2.73 -7.49
CA GLU A 49 14.68 -3.32 -8.54
C GLU A 49 14.81 -4.85 -8.42
N SER A 50 14.75 -5.40 -7.23
CA SER A 50 15.02 -6.83 -6.99
C SER A 50 13.83 -7.65 -6.57
N GLY A 51 12.75 -7.02 -6.13
CA GLY A 51 11.57 -7.70 -5.59
C GLY A 51 11.79 -8.39 -4.24
N GLN A 52 12.91 -8.13 -3.58
CA GLN A 52 13.20 -8.68 -2.27
C GLN A 52 12.53 -7.85 -1.18
N LEU A 53 11.87 -8.52 -0.23
CA LEU A 53 11.36 -7.87 0.96
C LEU A 53 12.51 -7.59 1.93
N LYS A 54 12.63 -6.34 2.36
CA LYS A 54 13.70 -5.84 3.23
C LYS A 54 13.10 -5.19 4.47
N LEU A 55 13.72 -5.41 5.64
CA LEU A 55 13.47 -4.57 6.81
C LEU A 55 14.07 -3.18 6.54
N ASP A 56 13.20 -2.19 6.29
CA ASP A 56 13.63 -0.80 6.11
C ASP A 56 14.03 -0.19 7.45
N ARG A 57 13.12 -0.24 8.42
CA ARG A 57 13.36 0.27 9.78
C ARG A 57 12.48 -0.36 10.83
N VAL A 58 12.90 -0.24 12.09
CA VAL A 58 12.02 -0.38 13.24
C VAL A 58 11.33 0.96 13.48
N GLY A 59 10.04 0.95 13.83
CA GLY A 59 9.26 2.17 14.09
C GLY A 59 9.93 3.07 15.14
N TYR A 60 9.74 4.37 15.00
CA TYR A 60 10.35 5.36 15.88
C TYR A 60 9.68 5.44 17.28
N SER A 61 8.50 4.86 17.43
CA SER A 61 7.71 4.87 18.65
C SER A 61 7.11 3.48 18.90
N SER A 62 6.33 3.34 19.98
CA SER A 62 5.55 2.13 20.27
C SER A 62 4.26 2.00 19.43
N LEU A 63 3.96 2.97 18.54
CA LEU A 63 2.82 2.88 17.65
C LEU A 63 3.05 1.75 16.64
N ALA A 64 2.13 0.80 16.62
CA ALA A 64 2.13 -0.30 15.67
C ALA A 64 1.15 -0.01 14.52
N TYR A 65 1.38 -0.60 13.35
CA TYR A 65 0.46 -0.51 12.22
C TYR A 65 -0.93 -1.02 12.63
N PRO A 66 -1.99 -0.20 12.50
CA PRO A 66 -3.34 -0.60 12.94
C PRO A 66 -3.96 -1.65 12.01
N VAL A 67 -3.49 -1.74 10.78
CA VAL A 67 -3.96 -2.65 9.74
C VAL A 67 -2.77 -3.29 9.01
N ALA A 68 -2.99 -4.36 8.26
CA ALA A 68 -1.95 -4.89 7.38
C ALA A 68 -1.71 -3.91 6.22
N TYR A 69 -0.49 -3.93 5.68
CA TYR A 69 0.01 -2.95 4.73
C TYR A 69 0.77 -3.64 3.59
N GLY A 70 0.78 -3.02 2.44
CA GLY A 70 1.51 -3.50 1.28
C GLY A 70 1.41 -2.53 0.11
N LEU A 71 1.68 -3.01 -1.08
CA LEU A 71 1.71 -2.22 -2.31
C LEU A 71 0.86 -2.84 -3.43
N ILE A 72 0.50 -2.03 -4.42
CA ILE A 72 -0.16 -2.44 -5.66
C ILE A 72 0.89 -2.54 -6.76
N PRO A 73 1.07 -3.71 -7.41
CA PRO A 73 2.02 -3.87 -8.52
C PRO A 73 1.70 -2.96 -9.71
N GLN A 74 2.72 -2.65 -10.52
CA GLN A 74 2.61 -1.84 -11.74
C GLN A 74 1.88 -0.50 -11.53
N THR A 75 2.13 0.13 -10.39
CA THR A 75 1.72 1.50 -10.07
C THR A 75 2.95 2.33 -9.75
N TRP A 76 2.87 3.65 -9.89
CA TRP A 76 3.96 4.56 -9.53
C TRP A 76 3.38 5.84 -8.96
N ASP A 77 3.58 6.12 -7.67
CA ASP A 77 3.05 7.32 -7.04
C ASP A 77 4.05 8.48 -7.05
N GLN A 78 3.66 9.62 -6.50
CA GLN A 78 4.41 10.87 -6.61
C GLN A 78 5.64 10.90 -5.68
N ASP A 79 5.68 10.04 -4.69
CA ASP A 79 6.83 9.82 -3.80
C ASP A 79 7.92 8.92 -4.43
N ASN A 80 7.74 8.50 -5.68
CA ASN A 80 8.60 7.59 -6.43
C ASN A 80 8.64 6.16 -5.85
N ASP A 81 7.50 5.66 -5.44
CA ASP A 81 7.33 4.26 -5.03
C ASP A 81 6.02 3.69 -5.59
N MET A 82 5.80 2.39 -5.40
CA MET A 82 4.54 1.73 -5.73
C MET A 82 3.43 2.26 -4.81
N LEU A 83 2.21 2.37 -5.35
CA LEU A 83 1.06 2.87 -4.60
C LEU A 83 0.74 1.96 -3.41
N ASP A 84 0.69 2.55 -2.23
CA ASP A 84 0.45 1.89 -0.95
C ASP A 84 -1.00 1.40 -0.77
N LEU A 85 -1.17 0.30 -0.04
CA LEU A 85 -2.48 -0.21 0.34
C LEU A 85 -2.57 -0.58 1.82
N LEU A 86 -3.77 -0.40 2.36
CA LEU A 86 -4.18 -0.83 3.70
C LEU A 86 -5.15 -2.01 3.55
N ILE A 87 -4.89 -3.12 4.25
CA ILE A 87 -5.76 -4.29 4.26
C ILE A 87 -6.50 -4.33 5.60
N ALA A 88 -7.76 -3.92 5.59
CA ALA A 88 -8.59 -3.83 6.79
C ALA A 88 -9.11 -5.19 7.23
N ASN A 89 -9.35 -5.33 8.55
CA ASN A 89 -10.05 -6.43 9.19
C ASN A 89 -9.51 -7.84 8.86
N VAL A 90 -8.21 -7.99 8.74
CA VAL A 90 -7.58 -9.30 8.56
C VAL A 90 -7.70 -10.12 9.85
N THR A 91 -8.28 -11.31 9.77
CA THR A 91 -8.52 -12.17 10.95
C THR A 91 -7.23 -12.84 11.44
N GLU A 92 -6.41 -13.33 10.49
CA GLU A 92 -5.13 -13.96 10.78
C GLU A 92 -4.00 -13.16 10.12
N PRO A 93 -2.82 -13.06 10.73
CA PRO A 93 -1.69 -12.37 10.13
C PRO A 93 -1.36 -12.92 8.73
N LEU A 94 -1.24 -12.03 7.76
CA LEU A 94 -0.80 -12.38 6.41
C LEU A 94 0.71 -12.60 6.40
N ILE A 95 1.18 -13.49 5.53
CA ILE A 95 2.62 -13.71 5.39
C ILE A 95 3.23 -12.58 4.56
N PRO A 96 4.14 -11.74 5.09
CA PRO A 96 4.84 -10.75 4.29
C PRO A 96 5.54 -11.39 3.09
N GLY A 97 5.38 -10.79 1.92
CA GLY A 97 5.83 -11.35 0.64
C GLY A 97 4.75 -12.13 -0.12
N SER A 98 3.57 -12.37 0.47
CA SER A 98 2.47 -13.04 -0.23
C SER A 98 1.69 -12.09 -1.14
N LEU A 99 1.13 -12.66 -2.22
CA LEU A 99 0.14 -12.02 -3.07
C LEU A 99 -1.26 -12.24 -2.47
N ALA A 100 -2.06 -11.18 -2.42
CA ALA A 100 -3.47 -11.24 -2.03
C ALA A 100 -4.34 -10.51 -3.06
N GLU A 101 -5.51 -11.07 -3.37
CA GLU A 101 -6.54 -10.36 -4.12
C GLU A 101 -7.40 -9.55 -3.15
N LEU A 102 -7.50 -8.24 -3.41
CA LEU A 102 -8.04 -7.27 -2.48
C LEU A 102 -9.12 -6.41 -3.15
N ARG A 103 -10.29 -6.35 -2.54
CA ARG A 103 -11.37 -5.48 -3.00
C ARG A 103 -11.19 -4.07 -2.45
N VAL A 104 -11.13 -3.10 -3.37
CA VAL A 104 -11.03 -1.66 -3.04
C VAL A 104 -12.32 -1.17 -2.44
N ILE A 105 -12.25 -0.46 -1.31
CA ILE A 105 -13.39 0.10 -0.58
C ILE A 105 -13.25 1.59 -0.27
N GLY A 106 -12.10 2.19 -0.57
CA GLY A 106 -11.84 3.61 -0.36
C GLY A 106 -10.36 3.97 -0.46
N VAL A 107 -10.04 5.19 -0.10
CA VAL A 107 -8.68 5.72 -0.02
C VAL A 107 -8.57 6.73 1.12
N MET A 108 -7.46 6.70 1.82
CA MET A 108 -7.02 7.79 2.68
C MET A 108 -6.03 8.65 1.89
N LYS A 109 -6.39 9.90 1.60
CA LYS A 109 -5.43 10.86 1.04
C LYS A 109 -4.45 11.29 2.12
N PHE A 110 -3.18 11.31 1.75
CA PHE A 110 -2.09 11.50 2.69
C PHE A 110 -0.94 12.27 2.07
N GLU A 111 -0.27 13.09 2.88
CA GLU A 111 0.95 13.82 2.52
C GLU A 111 2.06 13.45 3.51
N ASP A 112 3.21 13.02 3.01
CA ASP A 112 4.42 12.80 3.80
C ASP A 112 5.55 13.69 3.31
N GLY A 113 5.99 14.60 4.18
CA GLY A 113 7.08 15.52 3.86
C GLY A 113 6.80 16.53 2.75
N GLY A 114 5.54 16.73 2.36
CA GLY A 114 5.10 17.60 1.28
C GLY A 114 4.85 16.87 -0.04
N GLU A 115 5.05 15.57 -0.09
CA GLU A 115 4.75 14.72 -1.23
C GLU A 115 3.44 13.96 -0.99
N ARG A 116 2.66 13.74 -2.04
CA ARG A 116 1.45 12.93 -1.99
C ARG A 116 1.85 11.46 -1.88
N ASP A 117 1.21 10.76 -0.94
CA ASP A 117 1.50 9.38 -0.57
C ASP A 117 0.19 8.71 -0.11
N ASP A 118 -0.77 8.58 -1.03
CA ASP A 118 -2.13 8.10 -0.76
C ASP A 118 -2.15 6.61 -0.39
N LYS A 119 -3.10 6.21 0.46
CA LYS A 119 -3.23 4.82 0.94
C LYS A 119 -4.57 4.23 0.49
N ILE A 120 -4.55 3.29 -0.44
CA ILE A 120 -5.75 2.59 -0.91
C ILE A 120 -6.27 1.67 0.21
N ILE A 121 -7.56 1.77 0.52
CA ILE A 121 -8.20 0.97 1.57
C ILE A 121 -8.89 -0.23 0.93
N THR A 122 -8.56 -1.42 1.45
CA THR A 122 -9.02 -2.69 0.89
C THR A 122 -9.45 -3.67 1.96
N VAL A 123 -10.18 -4.70 1.54
CA VAL A 123 -10.44 -5.94 2.30
C VAL A 123 -10.09 -7.15 1.45
N LEU A 124 -9.82 -8.30 2.06
CA LEU A 124 -9.59 -9.55 1.34
C LEU A 124 -10.82 -9.89 0.48
N ALA A 125 -10.63 -10.08 -0.83
CA ALA A 125 -11.71 -10.23 -1.80
C ALA A 125 -12.52 -11.52 -1.59
N ASP A 126 -11.86 -12.60 -1.15
CA ASP A 126 -12.49 -13.92 -0.94
C ASP A 126 -12.84 -14.21 0.53
N ASP A 127 -12.69 -13.24 1.44
CA ASP A 127 -13.16 -13.40 2.82
C ASP A 127 -14.67 -13.09 2.91
N LYS A 128 -15.49 -14.14 3.07
CA LYS A 128 -16.95 -14.02 3.18
C LYS A 128 -17.42 -13.18 4.36
N ARG A 129 -16.59 -13.05 5.40
CA ARG A 129 -16.88 -12.17 6.54
C ARG A 129 -16.84 -10.69 6.14
N MET A 130 -16.16 -10.36 5.03
CA MET A 130 -16.04 -9.01 4.49
C MET A 130 -17.04 -8.71 3.35
N ASP A 131 -17.95 -9.64 3.01
CA ASP A 131 -18.92 -9.45 1.93
C ASP A 131 -19.85 -8.24 2.14
N HIS A 132 -20.11 -7.88 3.39
CA HIS A 132 -20.95 -6.74 3.75
C HIS A 132 -20.22 -5.39 3.69
N ILE A 133 -18.89 -5.37 3.72
CA ILE A 133 -18.07 -4.15 3.64
C ILE A 133 -17.98 -3.69 2.19
N LYS A 134 -18.59 -2.56 1.84
CA LYS A 134 -18.60 -1.99 0.48
C LYS A 134 -17.88 -0.65 0.39
N SER A 135 -17.83 0.08 1.49
CA SER A 135 -17.18 1.36 1.65
C SER A 135 -16.28 1.32 2.89
N TYR A 136 -15.28 2.20 2.96
CA TYR A 136 -14.48 2.38 4.18
C TYR A 136 -15.35 2.77 5.39
N THR A 137 -16.49 3.41 5.16
CA THR A 137 -17.43 3.78 6.23
C THR A 137 -18.06 2.58 6.93
N ASP A 138 -18.16 1.42 6.26
CA ASP A 138 -18.67 0.18 6.84
C ASP A 138 -17.69 -0.42 7.89
N LEU A 139 -16.44 0.03 7.89
CA LEU A 139 -15.43 -0.35 8.91
C LEU A 139 -15.69 0.35 10.26
N GLY A 140 -16.50 1.41 10.24
CA GLY A 140 -16.86 2.21 11.41
C GLY A 140 -15.97 3.42 11.64
N GLU A 141 -16.56 4.45 12.26
CA GLU A 141 -15.88 5.74 12.49
C GLU A 141 -14.59 5.60 13.32
N HIS A 142 -14.57 4.70 14.30
CA HIS A 142 -13.41 4.53 15.16
C HIS A 142 -12.21 3.93 14.41
N TRP A 143 -12.46 3.01 13.49
CA TRP A 143 -11.43 2.46 12.61
C TRP A 143 -10.70 3.57 11.82
N ALA A 144 -11.46 4.47 11.22
CA ALA A 144 -10.88 5.60 10.48
C ALA A 144 -10.02 6.51 11.38
N LYS A 145 -10.49 6.79 12.61
CA LYS A 145 -9.73 7.57 13.59
C LYS A 145 -8.43 6.90 14.04
N GLU A 146 -8.42 5.58 14.22
CA GLU A 146 -7.20 4.84 14.58
C GLU A 146 -6.17 4.87 13.45
N VAL A 147 -6.61 4.67 12.21
CA VAL A 147 -5.74 4.74 11.03
C VAL A 147 -5.18 6.16 10.86
N GLU A 148 -6.04 7.17 10.90
CA GLU A 148 -5.64 8.58 10.82
C GLU A 148 -4.62 8.92 11.91
N HIS A 149 -4.90 8.57 13.16
CA HIS A 149 -4.01 8.83 14.29
C HIS A 149 -2.65 8.17 14.09
N TYR A 150 -2.61 6.89 13.66
CA TYR A 150 -1.35 6.21 13.39
C TYR A 150 -0.52 6.97 12.35
N PHE A 151 -1.09 7.27 11.19
CA PHE A 151 -0.36 7.92 10.10
C PHE A 151 0.03 9.37 10.40
N GLU A 152 -0.73 10.09 11.22
CA GLU A 152 -0.36 11.41 11.70
C GLU A 152 0.88 11.38 12.63
N PHE A 153 0.96 10.36 13.51
CA PHE A 153 1.92 10.38 14.63
C PHE A 153 3.10 9.42 14.50
N TYR A 154 3.08 8.43 13.60
CA TYR A 154 4.10 7.36 13.56
C TYR A 154 5.53 7.84 13.32
N LYS A 155 5.73 9.01 12.72
CA LYS A 155 7.04 9.66 12.49
C LYS A 155 7.37 10.78 13.48
N HIS A 156 6.48 11.10 14.43
CA HIS A 156 6.64 12.26 15.32
C HIS A 156 7.95 12.25 16.12
N LEU A 157 8.42 11.10 16.59
CA LEU A 157 9.70 11.02 17.30
C LEU A 157 10.92 11.20 16.39
N LYS A 158 10.75 11.09 15.08
CA LYS A 158 11.79 11.44 14.10
C LYS A 158 11.70 12.92 13.71
N LYS A 159 10.50 13.36 13.31
CA LYS A 159 10.22 14.73 12.90
C LYS A 159 8.72 15.02 13.00
N VAL A 160 8.40 16.06 13.75
CA VAL A 160 7.00 16.49 13.99
C VAL A 160 6.41 17.13 12.73
N GLY A 161 5.14 16.83 12.43
CA GLY A 161 4.32 17.56 11.45
C GLY A 161 4.69 17.33 9.99
N THR A 162 5.38 16.23 9.68
CA THR A 162 5.65 15.85 8.28
C THR A 162 4.53 15.04 7.65
N CYS A 163 3.77 14.34 8.48
CA CYS A 163 2.69 13.43 8.06
C CYS A 163 1.34 14.12 8.26
N LYS A 164 0.53 14.17 7.19
CA LYS A 164 -0.77 14.85 7.20
C LYS A 164 -1.83 14.00 6.52
N PRO A 165 -2.69 13.31 7.28
CA PRO A 165 -3.93 12.76 6.73
C PRO A 165 -4.80 13.91 6.17
N LEU A 166 -5.31 13.71 4.95
CA LEU A 166 -6.13 14.71 4.24
C LEU A 166 -7.59 14.25 4.12
N GLY A 167 -7.94 13.16 4.79
CA GLY A 167 -9.28 12.61 4.84
C GLY A 167 -9.46 11.34 4.01
N PHE A 168 -10.64 10.75 4.16
CA PHE A 168 -11.03 9.48 3.55
C PHE A 168 -12.04 9.72 2.43
N PHE A 169 -11.93 8.93 1.36
CA PHE A 169 -12.77 9.03 0.17
C PHE A 169 -13.22 7.63 -0.29
N GLU A 170 -14.30 7.58 -1.07
CA GLU A 170 -14.93 6.35 -1.54
C GLU A 170 -14.10 5.60 -2.60
N ALA A 171 -14.53 4.38 -2.90
CA ALA A 171 -13.86 3.47 -3.83
C ALA A 171 -13.64 4.06 -5.23
N ASP A 172 -14.56 4.89 -5.73
CA ASP A 172 -14.43 5.50 -7.06
C ASP A 172 -13.22 6.43 -7.15
N GLU A 173 -12.95 7.20 -6.08
CA GLU A 173 -11.74 8.04 -6.02
C GLU A 173 -10.47 7.18 -5.92
N ALA A 174 -10.53 6.08 -5.14
CA ALA A 174 -9.42 5.13 -5.04
C ALA A 174 -9.07 4.51 -6.40
N VAL A 175 -10.07 4.03 -7.14
CA VAL A 175 -9.88 3.43 -8.47
C VAL A 175 -9.28 4.44 -9.46
N LYS A 176 -9.71 5.70 -9.39
CA LYS A 176 -9.12 6.78 -10.21
C LYS A 176 -7.64 6.96 -9.92
N ILE A 177 -7.26 7.03 -8.63
CA ILE A 177 -5.86 7.16 -8.20
C ILE A 177 -5.03 5.97 -8.68
N ILE A 178 -5.53 4.73 -8.53
CA ILE A 178 -4.85 3.53 -9.02
C ILE A 178 -4.55 3.65 -10.52
N LYS A 179 -5.52 4.07 -11.33
CA LYS A 179 -5.35 4.25 -12.78
C LYS A 179 -4.32 5.34 -13.11
N GLU A 180 -4.36 6.46 -12.40
CA GLU A 180 -3.36 7.53 -12.56
C GLU A 180 -1.94 7.02 -12.25
N CYS A 181 -1.78 6.19 -11.21
CA CYS A 181 -0.51 5.59 -10.85
C CYS A 181 -0.05 4.51 -11.84
N GLN A 182 -0.98 3.72 -12.44
CA GLN A 182 -0.66 2.80 -13.53
C GLN A 182 -0.16 3.55 -14.78
N GLU A 183 -0.86 4.61 -15.20
CA GLU A 183 -0.42 5.42 -16.33
C GLU A 183 0.97 6.04 -16.09
N ARG A 184 1.26 6.45 -14.87
CA ARG A 184 2.57 6.99 -14.49
C ARG A 184 3.63 5.89 -14.50
N TYR A 185 3.33 4.70 -13.99
CA TYR A 185 4.21 3.54 -14.07
C TYR A 185 4.60 3.22 -15.53
N GLU A 186 3.64 3.14 -16.43
CA GLU A 186 3.88 2.87 -17.85
C GLU A 186 4.74 3.93 -18.55
N LYS A 187 4.56 5.21 -18.18
CA LYS A 187 5.27 6.32 -18.81
C LYS A 187 6.67 6.55 -18.23
N GLU A 188 6.81 6.42 -16.92
CA GLU A 188 8.00 6.91 -16.21
C GLU A 188 8.89 5.80 -15.69
N TYR A 189 8.33 4.65 -15.31
CA TYR A 189 9.07 3.56 -14.70
C TYR A 189 9.28 2.36 -15.63
N ALA A 190 8.26 1.84 -16.27
CA ALA A 190 8.37 0.66 -17.13
C ALA A 190 9.47 0.76 -18.20
N PRO A 191 9.70 1.92 -18.86
CA PRO A 191 10.79 2.08 -19.82
C PRO A 191 12.21 1.94 -19.21
N LYS A 192 12.34 1.99 -17.90
CA LYS A 192 13.64 1.82 -17.21
C LYS A 192 13.97 0.35 -16.94
N LEU A 193 13.04 -0.56 -17.18
CA LEU A 193 13.21 -2.01 -16.97
C LEU A 193 13.92 -2.69 -18.16
N ASP A 194 13.93 -2.06 -19.35
CA ASP A 194 14.62 -2.51 -20.56
C ASP A 194 16.10 -2.05 -20.52
#